data_ff1893f79f1255156aa624246c6b563c
#
_entry.id   ff1893f79f1255156aa624246c6b563c
#
_cell.length_a   1.000
_cell.length_b   1.000
_cell.length_c   1.000
_cell.angle_alpha   90.00
_cell.angle_beta   90.00
_cell.angle_gamma   90.00
#
_symmetry.space_group_name_H-M   'P 1'
#
loop_
_entity.id
_entity.type
_entity.pdbx_description
1 polymer ?
#
loop_
_entity_poly.entity_id
_entity_poly.type
_entity_poly.pdbx_seq_one_letter_code
_entity_poly.pdbx_strand_id
1 'polypeptide(L)'
;ELEVELGQQVGYQVRFTDQSGDATLVKLMTDGILLAETRHDPALTRYEAIIIDEAHERSLNIDFLLGYLKRLLPRRPELKVIITSATIDVARFAEHFALPDAQGKSSPAPVVAVSGRTYPVEVRYRPLVREADDEADLTLQEGIVQAVEEIEQIEREKRWFHGPRDILVFLPGEREIRETADTLRRADLKGTEILPLYARLSNAEQNRVFAPHAGRRIVLATNVAETSLTVPGIRYVIDPGQVRISRYSYRSKIQRLPVEPVSQASADQRKGRCGRVAEGVCIRLYDEEDFLARDEFTDPEIRRTNLASVILSMLSLKLGDIESFPFVDPPDARFVKDGFRLLFELGAVDEGNRLTSMGRKLARLPIDPRLARMVLAGAEHGGLRDVLIVVSALAVQDPRERPADKRQAADQAHQRWQDVDSDFVALLNLWHGFEAARETLSGNRLRRWCREHYLNYM
;
A
#
# COMPACT_ATOMS: atom_id res chain seq x y z
N GLU A 1 20.32 14.38 -9.79
CA GLU A 1 20.28 14.66 -11.25
C GLU A 1 19.95 16.14 -11.54
N LEU A 2 19.07 16.77 -10.75
CA LEU A 2 18.73 18.19 -10.91
C LEU A 2 19.64 19.12 -10.11
N GLU A 3 20.50 18.57 -9.24
CA GLU A 3 21.43 19.31 -8.37
C GLU A 3 20.76 20.45 -7.56
N VAL A 4 19.52 20.21 -7.12
CA VAL A 4 18.73 21.15 -6.34
C VAL A 4 18.51 20.63 -4.93
N GLU A 5 18.43 21.54 -3.96
CA GLU A 5 18.12 21.20 -2.58
C GLU A 5 16.64 20.84 -2.43
N LEU A 6 16.37 19.76 -1.69
CA LEU A 6 15.00 19.32 -1.39
C LEU A 6 14.28 20.37 -0.51
N GLY A 7 13.05 20.72 -0.87
CA GLY A 7 12.29 21.77 -0.25
C GLY A 7 12.35 23.12 -0.99
N GLN A 8 13.20 23.22 -2.01
CA GLN A 8 13.29 24.38 -2.90
C GLN A 8 12.50 24.10 -4.19
N GLN A 9 13.18 23.96 -5.35
CA GLN A 9 12.54 23.68 -6.63
C GLN A 9 11.89 22.30 -6.71
N VAL A 10 12.37 21.34 -5.95
CA VAL A 10 11.77 20.02 -5.76
C VAL A 10 11.31 19.89 -4.30
N GLY A 11 10.03 19.68 -4.09
CA GLY A 11 9.43 19.50 -2.78
C GLY A 11 8.57 18.24 -2.70
N TYR A 12 8.20 17.87 -1.48
CA TYR A 12 7.24 16.78 -1.28
C TYR A 12 6.27 17.09 -0.15
N GLN A 13 5.09 16.50 -0.26
CA GLN A 13 4.06 16.58 0.78
C GLN A 13 3.44 15.21 1.03
N VAL A 14 3.52 14.78 2.26
CA VAL A 14 2.86 13.58 2.78
C VAL A 14 2.03 13.96 4.00
N ARG A 15 1.24 13.04 4.53
CA ARG A 15 0.21 13.31 5.54
C ARG A 15 0.66 14.21 6.72
N PHE A 16 1.91 14.08 7.18
CA PHE A 16 2.42 14.81 8.36
C PHE A 16 3.65 15.65 8.07
N THR A 17 4.09 15.72 6.84
CA THR A 17 5.29 16.45 6.46
C THR A 17 5.04 17.19 5.16
N ASP A 18 5.29 18.48 5.18
CA ASP A 18 5.31 19.33 3.99
C ASP A 18 6.69 19.98 3.88
N GLN A 19 7.41 19.66 2.82
CA GLN A 19 8.65 20.27 2.41
C GLN A 19 8.50 20.83 0.99
N SER A 20 7.51 21.68 0.81
CA SER A 20 7.27 22.42 -0.41
C SER A 20 7.02 23.90 -0.09
N GLY A 21 7.22 24.77 -1.05
CA GLY A 21 7.02 26.21 -0.90
C GLY A 21 6.72 26.89 -2.24
N ASP A 22 6.68 28.22 -2.24
CA ASP A 22 6.35 29.00 -3.44
C ASP A 22 7.37 28.85 -4.58
N ALA A 23 8.60 28.44 -4.25
CA ALA A 23 9.66 28.16 -5.24
C ALA A 23 9.59 26.72 -5.81
N THR A 24 8.68 25.88 -5.34
CA THR A 24 8.59 24.48 -5.75
C THR A 24 8.00 24.35 -7.15
N LEU A 25 8.78 23.83 -8.08
CA LEU A 25 8.40 23.55 -9.46
C LEU A 25 7.91 22.09 -9.63
N VAL A 26 8.54 21.16 -8.92
CA VAL A 26 8.16 19.74 -8.92
C VAL A 26 7.75 19.35 -7.51
N LYS A 27 6.46 19.04 -7.34
CA LYS A 27 5.88 18.62 -6.05
C LYS A 27 5.50 17.15 -6.09
N LEU A 28 6.18 16.33 -5.28
CA LEU A 28 5.78 14.95 -5.04
C LEU A 28 4.76 14.90 -3.90
N MET A 29 3.69 14.16 -4.07
CA MET A 29 2.68 14.02 -3.03
C MET A 29 1.97 12.69 -3.11
N THR A 30 1.37 12.26 -1.99
CA THR A 30 0.49 11.10 -2.02
C THR A 30 -0.84 11.43 -2.71
N ASP A 31 -1.48 10.40 -3.26
CA ASP A 31 -2.82 10.49 -3.89
C ASP A 31 -3.85 11.17 -2.98
N GLY A 32 -3.84 10.85 -1.68
CA GLY A 32 -4.71 11.46 -0.69
C GLY A 32 -4.49 12.96 -0.49
N ILE A 33 -3.25 13.46 -0.64
CA ILE A 33 -2.94 14.91 -0.58
C ILE A 33 -3.50 15.62 -1.82
N LEU A 34 -3.26 15.08 -3.02
CA LEU A 34 -3.83 15.66 -4.24
C LEU A 34 -5.36 15.69 -4.17
N LEU A 35 -5.98 14.62 -3.67
CA LEU A 35 -7.42 14.58 -3.46
C LEU A 35 -7.90 15.63 -2.45
N ALA A 36 -7.14 15.88 -1.39
CA ALA A 36 -7.46 16.94 -0.43
C ALA A 36 -7.36 18.34 -1.05
N GLU A 37 -6.40 18.58 -1.94
CA GLU A 37 -6.25 19.86 -2.66
C GLU A 37 -7.45 20.16 -3.54
N THR A 38 -8.08 19.18 -4.16
CA THR A 38 -9.29 19.39 -4.99
C THR A 38 -10.45 20.05 -4.24
N ARG A 39 -10.44 20.02 -2.90
CA ARG A 39 -11.47 20.67 -2.08
C ARG A 39 -11.32 22.18 -2.02
N HIS A 40 -10.08 22.67 -2.11
CA HIS A 40 -9.74 24.10 -2.04
C HIS A 40 -9.49 24.70 -3.41
N ASP A 41 -8.93 23.92 -4.33
CA ASP A 41 -8.71 24.24 -5.72
C ASP A 41 -9.30 23.15 -6.64
N PRO A 42 -10.62 23.17 -6.90
CA PRO A 42 -11.28 22.17 -7.73
C PRO A 42 -10.78 22.15 -9.17
N ALA A 43 -10.16 23.21 -9.64
CA ALA A 43 -9.58 23.27 -10.98
C ALA A 43 -8.11 22.89 -11.02
N LEU A 44 -7.48 22.64 -9.87
CA LEU A 44 -6.05 22.34 -9.74
C LEU A 44 -5.18 23.37 -10.48
N THR A 45 -5.52 24.64 -10.30
CA THR A 45 -4.97 25.78 -11.08
C THR A 45 -3.47 25.98 -10.85
N ARG A 46 -2.94 25.46 -9.75
CA ARG A 46 -1.51 25.53 -9.40
C ARG A 46 -0.63 24.61 -10.25
N TYR A 47 -1.23 23.68 -11.01
CA TYR A 47 -0.51 22.66 -11.76
C TYR A 47 -0.70 22.83 -13.28
N GLU A 48 0.40 22.78 -14.02
CA GLU A 48 0.43 22.70 -15.48
C GLU A 48 0.46 21.25 -15.96
N ALA A 49 1.03 20.35 -15.14
CA ALA A 49 1.08 18.93 -15.39
C ALA A 49 0.82 18.14 -14.12
N ILE A 50 0.10 17.03 -14.23
CA ILE A 50 -0.15 16.07 -13.15
C ILE A 50 0.30 14.70 -13.63
N ILE A 51 1.15 14.06 -12.83
CA ILE A 51 1.63 12.70 -13.09
C ILE A 51 1.00 11.80 -12.06
N ILE A 52 0.19 10.83 -12.49
CA ILE A 52 -0.32 9.74 -11.65
C ILE A 52 0.60 8.55 -11.84
N ASP A 53 1.46 8.33 -10.86
CA ASP A 53 2.42 7.24 -10.90
C ASP A 53 1.82 5.95 -10.34
N GLU A 54 2.30 4.80 -10.83
CA GLU A 54 1.85 3.46 -10.41
C GLU A 54 0.32 3.28 -10.47
N ALA A 55 -0.33 3.84 -11.52
CA ALA A 55 -1.78 3.83 -11.65
C ALA A 55 -2.40 2.41 -11.64
N HIS A 56 -1.60 1.39 -11.95
CA HIS A 56 -2.00 -0.02 -11.89
C HIS A 56 -2.25 -0.55 -10.47
N GLU A 57 -1.81 0.15 -9.43
CA GLU A 57 -2.16 -0.21 -8.03
C GLU A 57 -3.66 -0.07 -7.77
N ARG A 58 -4.35 0.75 -8.58
CA ARG A 58 -5.81 0.89 -8.56
C ARG A 58 -6.36 1.11 -7.13
N SER A 59 -5.66 1.95 -6.33
CA SER A 59 -6.18 2.38 -5.04
C SER A 59 -7.48 3.18 -5.23
N LEU A 60 -8.30 3.23 -4.17
CA LEU A 60 -9.57 3.97 -4.22
C LEU A 60 -9.37 5.46 -4.58
N ASN A 61 -8.32 6.07 -4.07
CA ASN A 61 -7.99 7.46 -4.37
C ASN A 61 -7.52 7.63 -5.82
N ILE A 62 -6.69 6.72 -6.32
CA ILE A 62 -6.22 6.74 -7.72
C ILE A 62 -7.41 6.63 -8.67
N ASP A 63 -8.29 5.64 -8.49
CA ASP A 63 -9.48 5.47 -9.34
C ASP A 63 -10.39 6.72 -9.32
N PHE A 64 -10.56 7.32 -8.14
CA PHE A 64 -11.32 8.57 -8.02
C PHE A 64 -10.63 9.73 -8.73
N LEU A 65 -9.32 9.91 -8.56
CA LEU A 65 -8.53 10.95 -9.22
C LEU A 65 -8.56 10.82 -10.75
N LEU A 66 -8.45 9.59 -11.28
CA LEU A 66 -8.54 9.33 -12.72
C LEU A 66 -9.88 9.80 -13.29
N GLY A 67 -10.99 9.46 -12.63
CA GLY A 67 -12.31 9.94 -13.02
C GLY A 67 -12.46 11.46 -12.88
N TYR A 68 -11.89 12.04 -11.83
CA TYR A 68 -11.88 13.47 -11.58
C TYR A 68 -11.12 14.23 -12.69
N LEU A 69 -9.91 13.79 -13.01
CA LEU A 69 -9.07 14.37 -14.06
C LEU A 69 -9.74 14.25 -15.43
N LYS A 70 -10.37 13.11 -15.74
CA LYS A 70 -11.14 12.97 -16.98
C LYS A 70 -12.24 14.04 -17.12
N ARG A 71 -12.93 14.39 -16.03
CA ARG A 71 -13.94 15.45 -16.02
C ARG A 71 -13.34 16.86 -16.04
N LEU A 72 -12.11 17.01 -15.53
CA LEU A 72 -11.44 18.29 -15.46
C LEU A 72 -10.84 18.71 -16.82
N LEU A 73 -10.26 17.76 -17.56
CA LEU A 73 -9.55 18.01 -18.82
C LEU A 73 -10.34 18.84 -19.85
N PRO A 74 -11.67 18.62 -20.08
CA PRO A 74 -12.44 19.48 -21.00
C PRO A 74 -12.57 20.94 -20.54
N ARG A 75 -12.37 21.20 -19.24
CA ARG A 75 -12.43 22.56 -18.64
C ARG A 75 -11.05 23.19 -18.49
N ARG A 76 -10.01 22.36 -18.56
CA ARG A 76 -8.61 22.72 -18.44
C ARG A 76 -7.80 22.10 -19.59
N PRO A 77 -8.02 22.51 -20.84
CA PRO A 77 -7.38 21.93 -22.03
C PRO A 77 -5.84 22.11 -22.02
N GLU A 78 -5.33 23.08 -21.27
CA GLU A 78 -3.89 23.31 -21.08
C GLU A 78 -3.24 22.32 -20.09
N LEU A 79 -4.02 21.72 -19.18
CA LEU A 79 -3.51 20.78 -18.20
C LEU A 79 -3.04 19.49 -18.87
N LYS A 80 -1.81 19.09 -18.58
CA LYS A 80 -1.25 17.83 -19.07
C LYS A 80 -1.41 16.76 -17.98
N VAL A 81 -2.00 15.63 -18.34
CA VAL A 81 -2.12 14.47 -17.45
C VAL A 81 -1.28 13.34 -18.02
N ILE A 82 -0.36 12.82 -17.20
CA ILE A 82 0.52 11.70 -17.54
C ILE A 82 0.21 10.57 -16.55
N ILE A 83 -0.07 9.39 -17.09
CA ILE A 83 -0.36 8.21 -16.29
C ILE A 83 0.75 7.20 -16.52
N THR A 84 1.44 6.80 -15.46
CA THR A 84 2.44 5.73 -15.56
C THR A 84 1.87 4.43 -15.01
N SER A 85 2.23 3.34 -15.65
CA SER A 85 1.79 2.00 -15.26
C SER A 85 2.85 0.97 -15.63
N ALA A 86 3.11 0.04 -14.74
CA ALA A 86 4.07 -1.06 -14.97
C ALA A 86 3.44 -2.27 -15.68
N THR A 87 2.12 -2.30 -15.84
CA THR A 87 1.38 -3.46 -16.37
C THR A 87 0.71 -3.18 -17.71
N ILE A 88 0.27 -4.29 -18.35
CA ILE A 88 -0.29 -4.35 -19.70
C ILE A 88 -1.66 -3.64 -19.84
N ASP A 89 -2.33 -3.23 -18.76
CA ASP A 89 -3.65 -2.56 -18.79
C ASP A 89 -3.60 -1.11 -19.34
N VAL A 90 -2.58 -0.80 -20.11
CA VAL A 90 -2.35 0.52 -20.74
C VAL A 90 -3.48 0.87 -21.69
N ALA A 91 -4.03 -0.11 -22.41
CA ALA A 91 -5.13 0.10 -23.35
C ALA A 91 -6.38 0.65 -22.63
N ARG A 92 -6.72 0.12 -21.46
CA ARG A 92 -7.85 0.58 -20.65
C ARG A 92 -7.70 2.04 -20.20
N PHE A 93 -6.52 2.43 -19.74
CA PHE A 93 -6.26 3.85 -19.41
C PHE A 93 -6.29 4.75 -20.64
N ALA A 94 -5.73 4.31 -21.77
CA ALA A 94 -5.76 5.07 -23.02
C ALA A 94 -7.19 5.28 -23.52
N GLU A 95 -8.03 4.24 -23.48
CA GLU A 95 -9.45 4.34 -23.80
C GLU A 95 -10.22 5.21 -22.81
N HIS A 96 -9.91 5.08 -21.51
CA HIS A 96 -10.54 5.91 -20.48
C HIS A 96 -10.32 7.40 -20.73
N PHE A 97 -9.13 7.80 -21.16
CA PHE A 97 -8.80 9.18 -21.49
C PHE A 97 -8.95 9.51 -22.98
N ALA A 98 -9.71 8.71 -23.72
CA ALA A 98 -9.99 9.00 -25.12
C ALA A 98 -10.66 10.38 -25.27
N LEU A 99 -10.16 11.16 -26.20
CA LEU A 99 -10.65 12.50 -26.52
C LEU A 99 -11.21 12.50 -27.96
N PRO A 100 -12.27 13.29 -28.23
CA PRO A 100 -12.76 13.50 -29.59
C PRO A 100 -11.70 14.26 -30.40
N ASP A 101 -11.38 13.72 -31.59
CA ASP A 101 -10.59 14.44 -32.59
C ASP A 101 -11.37 15.61 -33.24
N ALA A 102 -10.72 16.32 -34.14
CA ALA A 102 -11.34 17.45 -34.86
C ALA A 102 -12.59 17.04 -35.68
N GLN A 103 -12.77 15.76 -35.99
CA GLN A 103 -13.91 15.17 -36.69
C GLN A 103 -14.96 14.60 -35.74
N GLY A 104 -14.76 14.72 -34.41
CA GLY A 104 -15.66 14.18 -33.37
C GLY A 104 -15.51 12.66 -33.14
N LYS A 105 -14.51 12.00 -33.74
CA LYS A 105 -14.20 10.59 -33.50
C LYS A 105 -13.34 10.46 -32.25
N SER A 106 -13.77 9.60 -31.32
CA SER A 106 -13.01 9.31 -30.11
C SER A 106 -11.74 8.54 -30.46
N SER A 107 -10.58 9.09 -30.06
CA SER A 107 -9.28 8.44 -30.20
C SER A 107 -8.68 8.19 -28.82
N PRO A 108 -8.16 6.96 -28.53
CA PRO A 108 -7.46 6.68 -27.28
C PRO A 108 -6.32 7.67 -27.02
N ALA A 109 -6.04 7.94 -25.76
CA ALA A 109 -4.88 8.76 -25.40
C ALA A 109 -3.58 8.12 -25.93
N PRO A 110 -2.58 8.92 -26.33
CA PRO A 110 -1.32 8.38 -26.85
C PRO A 110 -0.57 7.60 -25.77
N VAL A 111 0.01 6.49 -26.19
CA VAL A 111 0.80 5.60 -25.32
C VAL A 111 2.27 5.67 -25.70
N VAL A 112 3.11 5.96 -24.70
CA VAL A 112 4.56 5.91 -24.84
C VAL A 112 5.06 4.68 -24.09
N ALA A 113 5.49 3.66 -24.84
CA ALA A 113 6.08 2.46 -24.26
C ALA A 113 7.60 2.66 -24.12
N VAL A 114 8.08 2.55 -22.87
CA VAL A 114 9.51 2.58 -22.56
C VAL A 114 9.93 1.21 -22.08
N SER A 115 10.73 0.50 -22.88
CA SER A 115 11.33 -0.75 -22.45
C SER A 115 12.60 -0.46 -21.66
N GLY A 116 12.57 -0.72 -20.35
CA GLY A 116 13.79 -0.77 -19.55
C GLY A 116 14.68 -1.92 -20.02
N ARG A 117 16.01 -1.75 -19.97
CA ARG A 117 16.94 -2.87 -20.18
C ARG A 117 16.84 -3.80 -18.96
N THR A 118 16.10 -4.88 -19.11
CA THR A 118 16.02 -5.95 -18.10
C THR A 118 16.78 -7.17 -18.63
N TYR A 119 17.36 -7.92 -17.72
CA TYR A 119 17.97 -9.19 -18.04
C TYR A 119 16.87 -10.27 -18.13
N PRO A 120 17.09 -11.35 -18.89
CA PRO A 120 16.16 -12.49 -18.95
C PRO A 120 15.89 -13.07 -17.56
N VAL A 121 14.65 -13.49 -17.34
CA VAL A 121 14.23 -14.20 -16.12
C VAL A 121 13.66 -15.55 -16.51
N GLU A 122 14.32 -16.61 -16.04
CA GLU A 122 13.84 -17.99 -16.15
C GLU A 122 12.73 -18.22 -15.12
N VAL A 123 11.56 -18.72 -15.54
CA VAL A 123 10.45 -19.08 -14.63
C VAL A 123 10.45 -20.60 -14.48
N ARG A 124 10.39 -21.05 -13.23
CA ARG A 124 10.25 -22.46 -12.87
C ARG A 124 9.01 -22.66 -12.00
N TYR A 125 8.22 -23.66 -12.32
CA TYR A 125 7.05 -24.04 -11.54
C TYR A 125 7.41 -25.25 -10.64
N ARG A 126 7.07 -25.14 -9.34
CA ARG A 126 7.35 -26.16 -8.29
C ARG A 126 6.14 -26.22 -7.36
N PRO A 127 5.04 -26.87 -7.79
CA PRO A 127 3.83 -26.95 -6.99
C PRO A 127 4.09 -27.62 -5.62
N LEU A 128 3.41 -27.11 -4.59
CA LEU A 128 3.48 -27.67 -3.24
C LEU A 128 2.66 -28.98 -3.13
N VAL A 129 1.59 -29.10 -3.93
CA VAL A 129 0.79 -30.32 -4.06
C VAL A 129 1.49 -31.23 -5.05
N ARG A 130 1.70 -32.49 -4.68
CA ARG A 130 2.36 -33.49 -5.51
C ARG A 130 1.35 -34.44 -6.13
N GLU A 131 1.47 -34.69 -7.41
CA GLU A 131 0.54 -35.56 -8.16
C GLU A 131 0.73 -37.07 -7.88
N ALA A 132 1.81 -37.46 -7.21
CA ALA A 132 2.09 -38.87 -6.93
C ALA A 132 1.39 -39.33 -5.64
N ASP A 133 0.62 -40.38 -5.72
CA ASP A 133 -0.15 -40.97 -4.60
C ASP A 133 0.66 -41.34 -3.35
N ASP A 134 1.99 -41.45 -3.46
CA ASP A 134 2.89 -41.85 -2.38
C ASP A 134 3.73 -40.71 -1.75
N GLU A 135 3.64 -39.47 -2.26
CA GLU A 135 4.38 -38.33 -1.71
C GLU A 135 3.44 -37.33 -1.01
N ALA A 136 3.72 -37.06 0.26
CA ALA A 136 2.98 -36.05 1.01
C ALA A 136 3.19 -34.64 0.42
N ASP A 137 2.13 -33.83 0.43
CA ASP A 137 2.20 -32.41 0.07
C ASP A 137 3.23 -31.66 0.92
N LEU A 138 3.93 -30.73 0.28
CA LEU A 138 4.88 -29.88 0.97
C LEU A 138 4.16 -28.75 1.72
N THR A 139 4.62 -28.47 2.91
CA THR A 139 4.27 -27.20 3.55
C THR A 139 4.90 -26.03 2.79
N LEU A 140 4.35 -24.83 2.95
CA LEU A 140 4.90 -23.62 2.35
C LEU A 140 6.39 -23.45 2.71
N GLN A 141 6.75 -23.69 3.98
CA GLN A 141 8.11 -23.53 4.47
C GLN A 141 9.07 -24.55 3.85
N GLU A 142 8.65 -25.79 3.72
CA GLU A 142 9.44 -26.85 3.07
C GLU A 142 9.65 -26.55 1.59
N GLY A 143 8.61 -26.10 0.88
CA GLY A 143 8.73 -25.70 -0.51
C GLY A 143 9.70 -24.52 -0.72
N ILE A 144 9.72 -23.57 0.21
CA ILE A 144 10.67 -22.43 0.16
C ILE A 144 12.11 -22.95 0.41
N VAL A 145 12.33 -23.85 1.36
CA VAL A 145 13.65 -24.44 1.61
C VAL A 145 14.15 -25.16 0.37
N GLN A 146 13.33 -26.03 -0.24
CA GLN A 146 13.68 -26.74 -1.48
C GLN A 146 13.98 -25.77 -2.62
N ALA A 147 13.22 -24.67 -2.75
CA ALA A 147 13.49 -23.64 -3.75
C ALA A 147 14.84 -22.93 -3.51
N VAL A 148 15.23 -22.69 -2.26
CA VAL A 148 16.57 -22.14 -1.91
C VAL A 148 17.67 -23.14 -2.26
N GLU A 149 17.50 -24.43 -1.98
CA GLU A 149 18.44 -25.49 -2.37
C GLU A 149 18.59 -25.60 -3.91
N GLU A 150 17.46 -25.53 -4.63
CA GLU A 150 17.46 -25.49 -6.11
C GLU A 150 18.24 -24.27 -6.64
N ILE A 151 18.07 -23.09 -6.03
CA ILE A 151 18.83 -21.91 -6.38
C ILE A 151 20.34 -22.13 -6.19
N GLU A 152 20.74 -22.76 -5.09
CA GLU A 152 22.15 -23.11 -4.87
C GLU A 152 22.70 -24.09 -5.91
N GLN A 153 21.89 -25.03 -6.36
CA GLN A 153 22.27 -25.94 -7.43
C GLN A 153 22.42 -25.18 -8.77
N ILE A 154 21.47 -24.29 -9.12
CA ILE A 154 21.55 -23.45 -10.31
C ILE A 154 22.83 -22.61 -10.32
N GLU A 155 23.20 -22.03 -9.17
CA GLU A 155 24.43 -21.23 -9.07
C GLU A 155 25.68 -22.08 -9.32
N ARG A 156 25.72 -23.32 -8.84
CA ARG A 156 26.82 -24.25 -9.11
C ARG A 156 26.90 -24.65 -10.59
N GLU A 157 25.78 -24.97 -11.19
CA GLU A 157 25.68 -25.37 -12.60
C GLU A 157 26.07 -24.23 -13.56
N LYS A 158 25.50 -23.02 -13.31
CA LYS A 158 25.78 -21.82 -14.12
C LYS A 158 27.05 -21.08 -13.72
N ARG A 159 27.78 -21.54 -12.70
CA ARG A 159 28.97 -20.92 -12.13
C ARG A 159 28.76 -19.47 -11.69
N TRP A 160 27.59 -19.15 -11.15
CA TRP A 160 27.21 -17.82 -10.72
C TRP A 160 27.67 -17.51 -9.29
N PHE A 161 28.98 -17.52 -9.07
CA PHE A 161 29.56 -17.32 -7.74
C PHE A 161 29.85 -15.86 -7.39
N HIS A 162 29.77 -14.97 -8.37
CA HIS A 162 30.05 -13.55 -8.22
C HIS A 162 28.85 -12.69 -8.62
N GLY A 163 28.76 -11.47 -8.04
CA GLY A 163 27.69 -10.51 -8.32
C GLY A 163 26.48 -10.69 -7.41
N PRO A 164 25.32 -10.16 -7.83
CA PRO A 164 24.07 -10.25 -7.06
C PRO A 164 23.65 -11.70 -6.85
N ARG A 165 23.25 -12.05 -5.61
CA ARG A 165 22.86 -13.41 -5.25
C ARG A 165 21.68 -13.44 -4.28
N ASP A 166 21.05 -12.30 -4.06
CA ASP A 166 19.98 -12.18 -3.07
C ASP A 166 18.68 -12.79 -3.57
N ILE A 167 17.93 -13.32 -2.63
CA ILE A 167 16.64 -14.00 -2.85
C ILE A 167 15.55 -13.14 -2.24
N LEU A 168 14.50 -12.86 -3.01
CA LEU A 168 13.28 -12.24 -2.52
C LEU A 168 12.17 -13.30 -2.47
N VAL A 169 11.60 -13.51 -1.29
CA VAL A 169 10.50 -14.46 -1.07
C VAL A 169 9.25 -13.66 -0.76
N PHE A 170 8.19 -13.83 -1.54
CA PHE A 170 6.90 -13.22 -1.27
C PHE A 170 6.07 -14.07 -0.32
N LEU A 171 5.50 -13.44 0.70
CA LEU A 171 4.70 -14.12 1.71
C LEU A 171 3.44 -13.30 2.03
N PRO A 172 2.30 -13.95 2.34
CA PRO A 172 1.04 -13.24 2.52
C PRO A 172 0.98 -12.37 3.80
N GLY A 173 1.83 -12.64 4.80
CA GLY A 173 1.76 -11.87 6.03
C GLY A 173 2.91 -12.10 7.01
N GLU A 174 2.87 -11.38 8.12
CA GLU A 174 3.90 -11.38 9.17
C GLU A 174 4.08 -12.75 9.83
N ARG A 175 2.98 -13.50 9.99
CA ARG A 175 3.03 -14.84 10.57
C ARG A 175 3.85 -15.77 9.70
N GLU A 176 3.53 -15.82 8.42
CA GLU A 176 4.20 -16.68 7.44
C GLU A 176 5.67 -16.26 7.27
N ILE A 177 5.97 -14.95 7.32
CA ILE A 177 7.34 -14.43 7.31
C ILE A 177 8.13 -14.95 8.51
N ARG A 178 7.57 -14.94 9.72
CA ARG A 178 8.24 -15.43 10.93
C ARG A 178 8.47 -16.94 10.87
N GLU A 179 7.43 -17.71 10.55
CA GLU A 179 7.52 -19.17 10.44
C GLU A 179 8.58 -19.59 9.41
N THR A 180 8.61 -18.93 8.25
CA THR A 180 9.61 -19.16 7.20
C THR A 180 11.01 -18.75 7.64
N ALA A 181 11.16 -17.59 8.31
CA ALA A 181 12.45 -17.16 8.83
C ALA A 181 13.04 -18.17 9.83
N ASP A 182 12.21 -18.70 10.72
CA ASP A 182 12.65 -19.70 11.70
C ASP A 182 13.02 -21.05 11.06
N THR A 183 12.31 -21.44 10.00
CA THR A 183 12.64 -22.66 9.25
C THR A 183 13.95 -22.49 8.48
N LEU A 184 14.16 -21.38 7.78
CA LEU A 184 15.40 -21.10 7.06
C LEU A 184 16.61 -20.95 8.00
N ARG A 185 16.45 -20.40 9.20
CA ARG A 185 17.53 -20.35 10.20
C ARG A 185 17.93 -21.75 10.68
N ARG A 186 16.96 -22.67 10.83
CA ARG A 186 17.24 -24.08 11.19
C ARG A 186 17.93 -24.85 10.08
N ALA A 187 17.76 -24.46 8.82
CA ALA A 187 18.44 -25.05 7.67
C ALA A 187 19.94 -24.68 7.59
N ASP A 188 20.45 -23.83 8.52
CA ASP A 188 21.86 -23.43 8.65
C ASP A 188 22.52 -23.02 7.34
N LEU A 189 21.90 -22.13 6.59
CA LEU A 189 22.39 -21.63 5.31
C LEU A 189 23.63 -20.75 5.51
N LYS A 190 24.81 -21.30 5.24
CA LYS A 190 26.11 -20.64 5.50
C LYS A 190 26.24 -19.31 4.78
N GLY A 191 26.64 -18.25 5.51
CA GLY A 191 26.87 -16.92 4.95
C GLY A 191 25.62 -16.23 4.43
N THR A 192 24.42 -16.63 4.89
CA THR A 192 23.16 -16.10 4.46
C THR A 192 22.48 -15.32 5.60
N GLU A 193 22.15 -14.06 5.34
CA GLU A 193 21.35 -13.21 6.24
C GLU A 193 19.87 -13.29 5.86
N ILE A 194 18.98 -13.53 6.83
CA ILE A 194 17.53 -13.60 6.62
C ILE A 194 16.89 -12.34 7.20
N LEU A 195 16.26 -11.54 6.35
CA LEU A 195 15.65 -10.26 6.71
C LEU A 195 14.14 -10.23 6.40
N PRO A 196 13.30 -9.83 7.35
CA PRO A 196 11.89 -9.56 7.10
C PRO A 196 11.70 -8.18 6.44
N LEU A 197 10.65 -8.03 5.62
CA LEU A 197 10.24 -6.76 5.02
C LEU A 197 8.72 -6.67 4.92
N TYR A 198 8.10 -5.94 5.85
CA TYR A 198 6.67 -5.67 5.87
C TYR A 198 6.38 -4.33 6.55
N ALA A 199 5.20 -3.76 6.31
CA ALA A 199 4.86 -2.38 6.67
C ALA A 199 4.95 -2.05 8.19
N ARG A 200 4.76 -3.05 9.07
CA ARG A 200 4.78 -2.84 10.53
C ARG A 200 6.17 -2.87 11.15
N LEU A 201 7.20 -3.15 10.37
CA LEU A 201 8.57 -3.07 10.87
C LEU A 201 8.95 -1.62 11.18
N SER A 202 9.81 -1.43 12.15
CA SER A 202 10.42 -0.13 12.40
C SER A 202 11.22 0.35 11.17
N ASN A 203 11.36 1.65 11.00
CA ASN A 203 12.16 2.21 9.90
C ASN A 203 13.61 1.68 9.90
N ALA A 204 14.18 1.42 11.09
CA ALA A 204 15.52 0.86 11.22
C ALA A 204 15.60 -0.57 10.67
N GLU A 205 14.59 -1.41 10.93
CA GLU A 205 14.52 -2.78 10.40
C GLU A 205 14.26 -2.78 8.89
N GLN A 206 13.35 -1.94 8.41
CA GLN A 206 13.10 -1.79 6.97
C GLN A 206 14.36 -1.34 6.21
N ASN A 207 15.12 -0.39 6.78
CA ASN A 207 16.34 0.12 6.15
C ASN A 207 17.48 -0.91 6.08
N ARG A 208 17.45 -1.97 6.88
CA ARG A 208 18.47 -3.03 6.82
C ARG A 208 18.54 -3.70 5.46
N VAL A 209 17.40 -3.87 4.76
CA VAL A 209 17.39 -4.51 3.44
C VAL A 209 18.11 -3.69 2.36
N PHE A 210 18.29 -2.37 2.58
CA PHE A 210 18.98 -1.47 1.66
C PHE A 210 20.46 -1.25 2.01
N ALA A 211 20.90 -1.70 3.19
CA ALA A 211 22.29 -1.52 3.62
C ALA A 211 23.24 -2.42 2.81
N PRO A 212 24.47 -1.96 2.48
CA PRO A 212 25.47 -2.81 1.84
C PRO A 212 25.77 -4.06 2.69
N HIS A 213 26.05 -5.18 2.02
CA HIS A 213 26.40 -6.45 2.67
C HIS A 213 27.36 -7.28 1.80
N ALA A 214 28.08 -8.22 2.44
CA ALA A 214 29.07 -9.05 1.76
C ALA A 214 28.55 -10.48 1.42
N GLY A 215 27.60 -10.99 2.19
CA GLY A 215 27.02 -12.33 2.03
C GLY A 215 25.77 -12.34 1.15
N ARG A 216 25.09 -13.48 1.09
CA ARG A 216 23.76 -13.61 0.50
C ARG A 216 22.71 -13.07 1.47
N ARG A 217 21.64 -12.47 0.94
CA ARG A 217 20.42 -12.17 1.68
C ARG A 217 19.24 -12.97 1.17
N ILE A 218 18.39 -13.40 2.10
CA ILE A 218 17.03 -13.84 1.82
C ILE A 218 16.09 -12.81 2.45
N VAL A 219 15.41 -12.04 1.63
CA VAL A 219 14.43 -11.04 2.06
C VAL A 219 13.05 -11.66 2.00
N LEU A 220 12.40 -11.80 3.15
CA LEU A 220 11.05 -12.33 3.28
C LEU A 220 10.08 -11.15 3.32
N ALA A 221 9.35 -10.92 2.25
CA ALA A 221 8.55 -9.71 2.08
C ALA A 221 7.07 -10.01 1.85
N THR A 222 6.21 -9.08 2.27
CA THR A 222 4.84 -9.01 1.77
C THR A 222 4.82 -8.32 0.40
N ASN A 223 3.64 -8.08 -0.15
CA ASN A 223 3.46 -7.31 -1.39
C ASN A 223 4.05 -5.89 -1.38
N VAL A 224 4.54 -5.39 -0.25
CA VAL A 224 5.28 -4.11 -0.17
C VAL A 224 6.52 -4.11 -1.09
N ALA A 225 7.11 -5.27 -1.35
CA ALA A 225 8.25 -5.41 -2.28
C ALA A 225 7.81 -5.68 -3.73
N GLU A 226 6.50 -5.72 -4.00
CA GLU A 226 5.96 -5.96 -5.35
C GLU A 226 5.97 -4.69 -6.20
N THR A 227 5.59 -3.54 -5.63
CA THR A 227 5.53 -2.25 -6.32
C THR A 227 6.32 -1.16 -5.60
N SER A 228 6.03 -0.92 -4.34
CA SER A 228 6.43 0.27 -3.60
C SER A 228 7.92 0.36 -3.25
N LEU A 229 8.61 -0.78 -3.09
CA LEU A 229 10.03 -0.81 -2.69
C LEU A 229 10.88 -1.63 -3.66
N THR A 230 11.97 -1.05 -4.12
CA THR A 230 12.98 -1.77 -4.91
C THR A 230 14.10 -2.26 -4.00
N VAL A 231 14.08 -3.56 -3.67
CA VAL A 231 15.17 -4.20 -2.92
C VAL A 231 16.38 -4.38 -3.84
N PRO A 232 17.56 -3.86 -3.48
CA PRO A 232 18.74 -3.99 -4.33
C PRO A 232 19.30 -5.41 -4.31
N GLY A 233 20.03 -5.80 -5.34
CA GLY A 233 20.79 -7.05 -5.37
C GLY A 233 19.99 -8.32 -5.63
N ILE A 234 18.67 -8.23 -5.83
CA ILE A 234 17.80 -9.39 -6.05
C ILE A 234 18.09 -10.02 -7.40
N ARG A 235 18.47 -11.28 -7.37
CA ARG A 235 18.66 -12.14 -8.55
C ARG A 235 17.62 -13.25 -8.62
N TYR A 236 17.08 -13.67 -7.49
CA TYR A 236 16.13 -14.78 -7.37
C TYR A 236 14.85 -14.34 -6.70
N VAL A 237 13.73 -14.83 -7.21
CA VAL A 237 12.41 -14.65 -6.62
C VAL A 237 11.82 -16.02 -6.30
N ILE A 238 11.26 -16.18 -5.12
CA ILE A 238 10.42 -17.32 -4.76
C ILE A 238 9.01 -16.77 -4.51
N ASP A 239 8.05 -17.23 -5.32
CA ASP A 239 6.68 -16.75 -5.29
C ASP A 239 5.68 -17.89 -4.99
N PRO A 240 5.16 -17.97 -3.75
CA PRO A 240 4.09 -18.91 -3.42
C PRO A 240 2.73 -18.57 -4.06
N GLY A 241 2.62 -17.46 -4.76
CA GLY A 241 1.41 -17.07 -5.46
C GLY A 241 0.27 -16.63 -4.57
N GLN A 242 0.54 -16.20 -3.35
CA GLN A 242 -0.45 -15.80 -2.36
C GLN A 242 -0.26 -14.35 -1.90
N VAL A 243 -1.37 -13.70 -1.52
CA VAL A 243 -1.38 -12.33 -1.00
C VAL A 243 -2.55 -12.14 -0.03
N ARG A 244 -2.40 -11.21 0.94
CA ARG A 244 -3.53 -10.74 1.74
C ARG A 244 -4.12 -9.50 1.08
N ILE A 245 -5.38 -9.60 0.67
CA ILE A 245 -6.11 -8.50 0.03
C ILE A 245 -7.25 -8.07 0.94
N SER A 246 -7.39 -6.75 1.11
CA SER A 246 -8.49 -6.19 1.88
C SER A 246 -9.81 -6.34 1.12
N ARG A 247 -10.79 -7.00 1.74
CA ARG A 247 -12.13 -7.23 1.22
C ARG A 247 -13.17 -6.76 2.23
N TYR A 248 -14.04 -5.86 1.82
CA TYR A 248 -15.15 -5.40 2.63
C TYR A 248 -16.38 -6.29 2.43
N SER A 249 -16.98 -6.72 3.52
CA SER A 249 -18.24 -7.45 3.50
C SER A 249 -19.40 -6.48 3.85
N TYR A 250 -20.22 -6.16 2.86
CA TYR A 250 -21.41 -5.34 3.06
C TYR A 250 -22.47 -5.99 3.98
N ARG A 251 -22.43 -7.33 4.13
CA ARG A 251 -23.33 -8.06 5.03
C ARG A 251 -22.92 -7.93 6.49
N SER A 252 -21.64 -8.15 6.80
CA SER A 252 -21.11 -8.07 8.17
C SER A 252 -20.56 -6.70 8.55
N LYS A 253 -20.46 -5.75 7.60
CA LYS A 253 -19.87 -4.40 7.78
C LYS A 253 -18.41 -4.43 8.24
N ILE A 254 -17.70 -5.52 7.97
CA ILE A 254 -16.33 -5.76 8.43
C ILE A 254 -15.41 -5.82 7.22
N GLN A 255 -14.26 -5.19 7.35
CA GLN A 255 -13.13 -5.36 6.46
C GLN A 255 -12.32 -6.57 6.90
N ARG A 256 -12.05 -7.49 5.98
CA ARG A 256 -11.26 -8.71 6.21
C ARG A 256 -10.02 -8.67 5.34
N LEU A 257 -9.02 -9.45 5.73
CA LEU A 257 -7.77 -9.64 4.99
C LEU A 257 -7.57 -11.14 4.68
N PRO A 258 -8.42 -11.75 3.84
CA PRO A 258 -8.22 -13.13 3.44
C PRO A 258 -6.89 -13.29 2.68
N VAL A 259 -6.35 -14.51 2.73
CA VAL A 259 -5.27 -14.92 1.83
C VAL A 259 -5.91 -15.42 0.55
N GLU A 260 -5.51 -14.85 -0.57
CA GLU A 260 -6.04 -15.15 -1.90
C GLU A 260 -4.88 -15.40 -2.89
N PRO A 261 -5.11 -16.13 -3.99
CA PRO A 261 -4.15 -16.21 -5.09
C PRO A 261 -3.87 -14.81 -5.66
N VAL A 262 -2.63 -14.57 -6.06
CA VAL A 262 -2.27 -13.34 -6.80
C VAL A 262 -2.76 -13.44 -8.25
N SER A 263 -3.04 -12.30 -8.86
CA SER A 263 -3.33 -12.23 -10.31
C SER A 263 -2.10 -12.55 -11.14
N GLN A 264 -2.31 -12.83 -12.44
CA GLN A 264 -1.20 -13.05 -13.39
C GLN A 264 -0.29 -11.82 -13.46
N ALA A 265 -0.85 -10.61 -13.54
CA ALA A 265 -0.10 -9.35 -13.56
C ALA A 265 0.76 -9.16 -12.30
N SER A 266 0.21 -9.44 -11.11
CA SER A 266 0.94 -9.40 -9.85
C SER A 266 2.09 -10.42 -9.81
N ALA A 267 1.84 -11.67 -10.23
CA ALA A 267 2.88 -12.70 -10.33
C ALA A 267 4.00 -12.29 -11.30
N ASP A 268 3.67 -11.61 -12.39
CA ASP A 268 4.66 -11.11 -13.35
C ASP A 268 5.42 -9.89 -12.83
N GLN A 269 4.79 -9.03 -12.04
CA GLN A 269 5.50 -7.96 -11.31
C GLN A 269 6.49 -8.53 -10.29
N ARG A 270 6.09 -9.57 -9.53
CA ARG A 270 6.98 -10.28 -8.61
C ARG A 270 8.18 -10.88 -9.33
N LYS A 271 7.95 -11.59 -10.45
CA LYS A 271 8.99 -12.07 -11.35
C LYS A 271 9.93 -10.95 -11.79
N GLY A 272 9.40 -9.79 -12.14
CA GLY A 272 10.17 -8.61 -12.56
C GLY A 272 11.09 -8.01 -11.49
N ARG A 273 11.01 -8.45 -10.24
CA ARG A 273 11.93 -8.01 -9.16
C ARG A 273 13.32 -8.62 -9.29
N CYS A 274 13.46 -9.81 -9.88
CA CYS A 274 14.74 -10.30 -10.43
C CYS A 274 14.89 -9.84 -11.90
N GLY A 275 16.05 -9.96 -12.49
CA GLY A 275 16.31 -9.48 -13.86
C GLY A 275 16.60 -7.97 -13.99
N ARG A 276 16.69 -7.24 -12.89
CA ARG A 276 17.04 -5.80 -12.91
C ARG A 276 18.55 -5.56 -12.98
N VAL A 277 19.33 -6.43 -12.38
CA VAL A 277 20.79 -6.26 -12.21
C VAL A 277 21.60 -7.37 -12.90
N ALA A 278 21.01 -8.53 -13.14
CA ALA A 278 21.59 -9.68 -13.83
C ALA A 278 20.50 -10.63 -14.31
N GLU A 279 20.85 -11.64 -15.10
CA GLU A 279 19.93 -12.75 -15.40
C GLU A 279 19.41 -13.34 -14.11
N GLY A 280 18.07 -13.54 -14.02
CA GLY A 280 17.39 -13.97 -12.82
C GLY A 280 16.65 -15.29 -12.97
N VAL A 281 16.21 -15.84 -11.83
CA VAL A 281 15.31 -17.00 -11.78
C VAL A 281 14.16 -16.70 -10.84
N CYS A 282 12.94 -16.99 -11.30
CA CYS A 282 11.73 -16.92 -10.50
C CYS A 282 11.18 -18.34 -10.31
N ILE A 283 11.13 -18.81 -9.06
CA ILE A 283 10.53 -20.10 -8.71
C ILE A 283 9.12 -19.84 -8.17
N ARG A 284 8.11 -20.32 -8.89
CA ARG A 284 6.70 -20.25 -8.52
C ARG A 284 6.31 -21.56 -7.84
N LEU A 285 5.82 -21.47 -6.58
CA LEU A 285 5.44 -22.66 -5.78
C LEU A 285 4.01 -23.14 -6.09
N TYR A 286 3.61 -23.06 -7.33
CA TYR A 286 2.34 -23.53 -7.90
C TYR A 286 2.60 -23.94 -9.36
N ASP A 287 1.67 -24.63 -9.98
CA ASP A 287 1.82 -25.08 -11.36
C ASP A 287 1.44 -24.00 -12.40
N GLU A 288 1.78 -24.26 -13.65
CA GLU A 288 1.51 -23.34 -14.76
C GLU A 288 0.02 -23.28 -15.11
N GLU A 289 -0.71 -24.37 -14.93
CA GLU A 289 -2.16 -24.41 -15.19
C GLU A 289 -2.90 -23.53 -14.17
N ASP A 290 -2.51 -23.61 -12.87
CA ASP A 290 -3.01 -22.69 -11.84
C ASP A 290 -2.71 -21.22 -12.21
N PHE A 291 -1.48 -20.92 -12.66
CA PHE A 291 -1.14 -19.56 -13.10
C PHE A 291 -2.04 -19.07 -14.24
N LEU A 292 -2.26 -19.88 -15.26
CA LEU A 292 -3.07 -19.51 -16.42
C LEU A 292 -4.57 -19.40 -16.10
N ALA A 293 -5.04 -20.10 -15.07
CA ALA A 293 -6.42 -20.05 -14.61
C ALA A 293 -6.72 -18.84 -13.70
N ARG A 294 -5.70 -18.12 -13.22
CA ARG A 294 -5.87 -16.94 -12.35
C ARG A 294 -6.41 -15.76 -13.13
N ASP A 295 -7.08 -14.85 -12.40
CA ASP A 295 -7.47 -13.55 -12.94
C ASP A 295 -6.27 -12.82 -13.53
N GLU A 296 -6.45 -12.16 -14.68
CA GLU A 296 -5.38 -11.40 -15.35
C GLU A 296 -4.90 -10.23 -14.47
N PHE A 297 -5.84 -9.51 -13.82
CA PHE A 297 -5.56 -8.36 -12.95
C PHE A 297 -6.25 -8.52 -11.60
N THR A 298 -5.64 -7.91 -10.57
CA THR A 298 -6.27 -7.81 -9.26
C THR A 298 -7.46 -6.86 -9.31
N ASP A 299 -8.57 -7.22 -8.67
CA ASP A 299 -9.73 -6.33 -8.54
C ASP A 299 -9.32 -4.95 -8.00
N PRO A 300 -9.73 -3.84 -8.63
CA PRO A 300 -9.46 -2.50 -8.12
C PRO A 300 -10.13 -2.31 -6.75
N GLU A 301 -9.55 -1.44 -5.93
CA GLU A 301 -10.02 -1.24 -4.55
C GLU A 301 -11.48 -0.77 -4.51
N ILE A 302 -11.92 0.00 -5.49
CA ILE A 302 -13.30 0.49 -5.61
C ILE A 302 -14.34 -0.64 -5.68
N ARG A 303 -13.96 -1.84 -6.12
CA ARG A 303 -14.84 -3.02 -6.19
C ARG A 303 -14.81 -3.90 -4.93
N ARG A 304 -13.95 -3.59 -3.95
CA ARG A 304 -13.72 -4.44 -2.77
C ARG A 304 -13.66 -3.70 -1.44
N THR A 305 -14.03 -2.41 -1.40
CA THR A 305 -14.02 -1.57 -0.19
C THR A 305 -15.34 -0.85 0.05
N ASN A 306 -15.50 -0.25 1.24
CA ASN A 306 -16.64 0.62 1.53
C ASN A 306 -16.49 1.96 0.82
N LEU A 307 -17.55 2.44 0.18
CA LEU A 307 -17.53 3.63 -0.68
C LEU A 307 -17.98 4.92 0.02
N ALA A 308 -18.28 4.90 1.31
CA ALA A 308 -18.82 6.07 2.02
C ALA A 308 -17.93 7.31 1.89
N SER A 309 -16.60 7.15 1.99
CA SER A 309 -15.65 8.26 1.85
C SER A 309 -15.67 8.87 0.45
N VAL A 310 -15.72 8.04 -0.59
CA VAL A 310 -15.79 8.49 -1.99
C VAL A 310 -17.11 9.20 -2.24
N ILE A 311 -18.23 8.61 -1.85
CA ILE A 311 -19.57 9.18 -2.01
C ILE A 311 -19.64 10.55 -1.30
N LEU A 312 -19.18 10.63 -0.06
CA LEU A 312 -19.15 11.87 0.70
C LEU A 312 -18.31 12.96 0.01
N SER A 313 -17.16 12.61 -0.52
CA SER A 313 -16.30 13.51 -1.29
C SER A 313 -16.99 13.99 -2.58
N MET A 314 -17.61 13.08 -3.33
CA MET A 314 -18.35 13.40 -4.55
C MET A 314 -19.50 14.36 -4.28
N LEU A 315 -20.31 14.11 -3.25
CA LEU A 315 -21.42 14.99 -2.85
C LEU A 315 -20.91 16.37 -2.41
N SER A 316 -19.80 16.44 -1.68
CA SER A 316 -19.19 17.68 -1.23
C SER A 316 -18.64 18.52 -2.38
N LEU A 317 -18.03 17.89 -3.37
CA LEU A 317 -17.46 18.50 -4.56
C LEU A 317 -18.50 18.72 -5.68
N LYS A 318 -19.76 18.32 -5.44
CA LYS A 318 -20.88 18.41 -6.42
C LYS A 318 -20.55 17.73 -7.76
N LEU A 319 -19.93 16.56 -7.69
CA LEU A 319 -19.51 15.79 -8.87
C LEU A 319 -20.65 14.98 -9.51
N GLY A 320 -21.87 15.13 -9.04
CA GLY A 320 -23.03 14.38 -9.55
C GLY A 320 -23.13 12.98 -8.95
N ASP A 321 -23.84 12.10 -9.65
CA ASP A 321 -24.10 10.73 -9.22
C ASP A 321 -22.86 9.84 -9.42
N ILE A 322 -22.60 8.98 -8.43
CA ILE A 322 -21.52 8.01 -8.45
C ILE A 322 -21.67 6.98 -9.58
N GLU A 323 -22.92 6.63 -9.96
CA GLU A 323 -23.19 5.68 -11.03
C GLU A 323 -22.84 6.25 -12.42
N SER A 324 -22.92 7.57 -12.58
CA SER A 324 -22.56 8.29 -13.81
C SER A 324 -21.14 8.86 -13.80
N PHE A 325 -20.43 8.72 -12.70
CA PHE A 325 -19.07 9.23 -12.60
C PHE A 325 -18.10 8.35 -13.41
N PRO A 326 -17.19 8.94 -14.20
CA PRO A 326 -16.35 8.20 -15.14
C PRO A 326 -15.20 7.49 -14.39
N PHE A 327 -15.52 6.49 -13.61
CA PHE A 327 -14.49 5.56 -13.10
C PHE A 327 -13.92 4.72 -14.26
N VAL A 328 -12.69 4.28 -14.13
CA VAL A 328 -12.09 3.31 -15.05
C VAL A 328 -12.89 1.99 -14.99
N ASP A 329 -13.19 1.56 -13.77
CA ASP A 329 -14.11 0.47 -13.49
C ASP A 329 -15.23 0.96 -12.58
N PRO A 330 -16.51 0.81 -12.97
CA PRO A 330 -17.61 1.25 -12.12
C PRO A 330 -17.68 0.39 -10.85
N PRO A 331 -18.05 0.99 -9.71
CA PRO A 331 -18.28 0.25 -8.48
C PRO A 331 -19.53 -0.62 -8.57
N ASP A 332 -19.57 -1.69 -7.77
CA ASP A 332 -20.78 -2.53 -7.63
C ASP A 332 -21.89 -1.72 -6.92
N ALA A 333 -23.10 -1.75 -7.49
CA ALA A 333 -24.27 -1.05 -6.93
C ALA A 333 -24.57 -1.41 -5.47
N ARG A 334 -24.23 -2.64 -5.03
CA ARG A 334 -24.37 -3.06 -3.62
C ARG A 334 -23.47 -2.26 -2.69
N PHE A 335 -22.22 -1.99 -3.09
CA PHE A 335 -21.29 -1.17 -2.30
C PHE A 335 -21.71 0.30 -2.31
N VAL A 336 -22.25 0.80 -3.42
CA VAL A 336 -22.80 2.16 -3.51
C VAL A 336 -23.96 2.31 -2.51
N LYS A 337 -24.93 1.40 -2.57
CA LYS A 337 -26.08 1.40 -1.64
C LYS A 337 -25.65 1.31 -0.18
N ASP A 338 -24.67 0.47 0.12
CA ASP A 338 -24.12 0.32 1.47
C ASP A 338 -23.38 1.58 1.94
N GLY A 339 -22.65 2.23 1.05
CA GLY A 339 -21.99 3.51 1.33
C GLY A 339 -22.99 4.62 1.68
N PHE A 340 -24.07 4.77 0.90
CA PHE A 340 -25.15 5.72 1.22
C PHE A 340 -25.84 5.38 2.54
N ARG A 341 -26.11 4.10 2.79
CA ARG A 341 -26.71 3.68 4.07
C ARG A 341 -25.82 4.06 5.26
N LEU A 342 -24.52 3.83 5.18
CA LEU A 342 -23.59 4.27 6.22
C LEU A 342 -23.61 5.79 6.40
N LEU A 343 -23.59 6.55 5.31
CA LEU A 343 -23.65 8.01 5.39
C LEU A 343 -24.97 8.51 6.01
N PHE A 344 -26.07 7.83 5.73
CA PHE A 344 -27.37 8.12 6.37
C PHE A 344 -27.34 7.82 7.87
N GLU A 345 -26.81 6.67 8.28
CA GLU A 345 -26.62 6.29 9.69
C GLU A 345 -25.76 7.30 10.46
N LEU A 346 -24.77 7.90 9.81
CA LEU A 346 -23.91 8.96 10.37
C LEU A 346 -24.57 10.36 10.33
N GLY A 347 -25.74 10.49 9.73
CA GLY A 347 -26.43 11.77 9.51
C GLY A 347 -25.76 12.65 8.45
N ALA A 348 -24.89 12.09 7.61
CA ALA A 348 -24.18 12.82 6.57
C ALA A 348 -25.06 13.13 5.35
N VAL A 349 -26.04 12.26 5.06
CA VAL A 349 -27.04 12.44 4.01
C VAL A 349 -28.44 12.27 4.58
N ASP A 350 -29.44 12.88 3.91
CA ASP A 350 -30.86 12.70 4.20
C ASP A 350 -31.42 11.46 3.46
N GLU A 351 -32.73 11.19 3.64
CA GLU A 351 -33.45 10.10 2.96
C GLU A 351 -33.38 10.19 1.42
N GLY A 352 -33.21 11.38 0.89
CA GLY A 352 -33.01 11.63 -0.55
C GLY A 352 -31.55 11.58 -1.00
N ASN A 353 -30.64 11.05 -0.18
CA ASN A 353 -29.20 11.00 -0.44
C ASN A 353 -28.55 12.39 -0.63
N ARG A 354 -29.15 13.46 -0.14
CA ARG A 354 -28.61 14.81 -0.24
C ARG A 354 -27.74 15.14 0.96
N LEU A 355 -26.65 15.84 0.73
CA LEU A 355 -25.67 16.20 1.75
C LEU A 355 -26.28 17.14 2.80
N THR A 356 -26.27 16.71 4.07
CA THR A 356 -26.77 17.48 5.22
C THR A 356 -25.73 18.51 5.70
N SER A 357 -26.08 19.29 6.74
CA SER A 357 -25.13 20.15 7.44
C SER A 357 -24.03 19.33 8.14
N MET A 358 -24.39 18.17 8.72
CA MET A 358 -23.46 17.22 9.30
C MET A 358 -22.53 16.66 8.23
N GLY A 359 -23.05 16.21 7.08
CA GLY A 359 -22.26 15.73 5.98
C GLY A 359 -21.22 16.73 5.47
N ARG A 360 -21.57 18.02 5.39
CA ARG A 360 -20.61 19.08 5.05
C ARG A 360 -19.48 19.23 6.06
N LYS A 361 -19.77 19.06 7.37
CA LYS A 361 -18.74 19.06 8.42
C LYS A 361 -17.83 17.83 8.29
N LEU A 362 -18.42 16.63 8.12
CA LEU A 362 -17.68 15.38 7.95
C LEU A 362 -16.75 15.42 6.73
N ALA A 363 -17.23 15.93 5.59
CA ALA A 363 -16.45 16.04 4.36
C ALA A 363 -15.21 16.93 4.47
N ARG A 364 -15.16 17.85 5.45
CA ARG A 364 -13.99 18.70 5.68
C ARG A 364 -12.85 17.98 6.42
N LEU A 365 -13.14 16.88 7.11
CA LEU A 365 -12.16 16.13 7.87
C LEU A 365 -11.52 15.06 6.95
N PRO A 366 -10.19 15.03 6.80
CA PRO A 366 -9.49 14.09 5.89
C PRO A 366 -9.29 12.72 6.55
N ILE A 367 -10.36 12.16 7.13
CA ILE A 367 -10.37 10.86 7.82
C ILE A 367 -11.63 10.08 7.46
N ASP A 368 -11.67 8.80 7.83
CA ASP A 368 -12.86 7.95 7.65
C ASP A 368 -14.12 8.64 8.22
N PRO A 369 -15.27 8.62 7.53
CA PRO A 369 -16.50 9.28 7.97
C PRO A 369 -16.96 8.87 9.36
N ARG A 370 -16.74 7.62 9.80
CA ARG A 370 -17.07 7.16 11.16
C ARG A 370 -16.19 7.86 12.19
N LEU A 371 -14.89 7.93 11.94
CA LEU A 371 -13.93 8.63 12.80
C LEU A 371 -14.23 10.13 12.84
N ALA A 372 -14.54 10.72 11.70
CA ALA A 372 -14.96 12.12 11.63
C ALA A 372 -16.22 12.38 12.47
N ARG A 373 -17.20 11.48 12.44
CA ARG A 373 -18.43 11.59 13.26
C ARG A 373 -18.14 11.52 14.76
N MET A 374 -17.17 10.64 15.16
CA MET A 374 -16.72 10.57 16.55
C MET A 374 -16.14 11.92 17.02
N VAL A 375 -15.27 12.55 16.20
CA VAL A 375 -14.68 13.86 16.52
C VAL A 375 -15.77 14.92 16.73
N LEU A 376 -16.75 14.99 15.82
CA LEU A 376 -17.84 15.96 15.93
C LEU A 376 -18.72 15.69 17.15
N ALA A 377 -19.01 14.41 17.46
CA ALA A 377 -19.73 14.04 18.68
C ALA A 377 -18.95 14.39 19.96
N GLY A 378 -17.63 14.15 19.96
CA GLY A 378 -16.75 14.54 21.06
C GLY A 378 -16.79 16.05 21.34
N ALA A 379 -16.89 16.88 20.29
CA ALA A 379 -17.07 18.32 20.43
C ALA A 379 -18.45 18.68 21.00
N GLU A 380 -19.50 18.00 20.56
CA GLU A 380 -20.87 18.21 21.02
C GLU A 380 -21.08 17.81 22.51
N HIS A 381 -20.39 16.78 22.97
CA HIS A 381 -20.52 16.20 24.31
C HIS A 381 -19.41 16.56 25.30
N GLY A 382 -18.51 17.47 24.94
CA GLY A 382 -17.47 17.98 25.85
C GLY A 382 -16.23 17.06 26.02
N GLY A 383 -16.13 15.97 25.27
CA GLY A 383 -15.00 15.02 25.30
C GLY A 383 -14.02 15.15 24.13
N LEU A 384 -13.94 16.32 23.48
CA LEU A 384 -13.19 16.49 22.22
C LEU A 384 -11.73 16.07 22.33
N ARG A 385 -11.03 16.44 23.42
CA ARG A 385 -9.59 16.12 23.56
C ARG A 385 -9.34 14.63 23.56
N ASP A 386 -10.07 13.87 24.37
CA ASP A 386 -9.88 12.43 24.51
C ASP A 386 -10.29 11.70 23.21
N VAL A 387 -11.39 12.13 22.59
CA VAL A 387 -11.84 11.59 21.31
C VAL A 387 -10.82 11.88 20.20
N LEU A 388 -10.19 13.07 20.17
CA LEU A 388 -9.13 13.37 19.21
C LEU A 388 -7.92 12.45 19.37
N ILE A 389 -7.52 12.15 20.60
CA ILE A 389 -6.41 11.23 20.89
C ILE A 389 -6.75 9.83 20.35
N VAL A 390 -7.91 9.30 20.70
CA VAL A 390 -8.38 7.99 20.27
C VAL A 390 -8.50 7.92 18.76
N VAL A 391 -9.16 8.89 18.13
CA VAL A 391 -9.34 8.94 16.67
C VAL A 391 -8.01 9.07 15.95
N SER A 392 -7.08 9.86 16.47
CA SER A 392 -5.73 9.97 15.89
C SER A 392 -4.99 8.64 15.91
N ALA A 393 -5.06 7.92 17.05
CA ALA A 393 -4.46 6.60 17.17
C ALA A 393 -5.11 5.56 16.23
N LEU A 394 -6.45 5.62 16.04
CA LEU A 394 -7.17 4.73 15.12
C LEU A 394 -6.94 5.06 13.64
N ALA A 395 -6.59 6.31 13.33
CA ALA A 395 -6.40 6.77 11.95
C ALA A 395 -4.98 6.53 11.41
N VAL A 396 -4.05 6.08 12.24
CA VAL A 396 -2.66 5.79 11.89
C VAL A 396 -2.30 4.35 12.27
N GLN A 397 -1.13 3.90 11.84
CA GLN A 397 -0.58 2.64 12.32
C GLN A 397 -0.32 2.74 13.83
N ASP A 398 -0.60 1.64 14.56
CA ASP A 398 -0.34 1.57 16.01
C ASP A 398 1.12 1.98 16.30
N PRO A 399 1.35 3.02 17.11
CA PRO A 399 2.69 3.48 17.44
C PRO A 399 3.51 2.50 18.28
N ARG A 400 2.90 1.46 18.83
CA ARG A 400 3.56 0.42 19.62
C ARG A 400 4.30 -0.55 18.71
N GLU A 401 5.62 -0.47 18.70
CA GLU A 401 6.48 -1.37 17.94
C GLU A 401 6.70 -2.68 18.72
N ARG A 402 6.77 -3.80 18.00
CA ARG A 402 7.06 -5.13 18.56
C ARG A 402 8.13 -5.84 17.72
N PRO A 403 9.41 -5.41 17.84
CA PRO A 403 10.51 -6.03 17.11
C PRO A 403 10.55 -7.52 17.37
N ALA A 404 10.83 -8.32 16.34
CA ALA A 404 10.75 -9.78 16.41
C ALA A 404 11.67 -10.38 17.47
N ASP A 405 12.88 -9.82 17.63
CA ASP A 405 13.91 -10.24 18.61
C ASP A 405 13.65 -9.72 20.03
N LYS A 406 12.72 -8.77 20.23
CA LYS A 406 12.46 -8.08 21.50
C LYS A 406 10.98 -8.04 21.88
N ARG A 407 10.18 -8.91 21.30
CA ARG A 407 8.72 -8.88 21.46
C ARG A 407 8.28 -8.94 22.93
N GLN A 408 8.85 -9.82 23.72
CA GLN A 408 8.51 -9.95 25.13
C GLN A 408 8.86 -8.68 25.93
N ALA A 409 10.01 -8.08 25.66
CA ALA A 409 10.41 -6.82 26.30
C ALA A 409 9.51 -5.66 25.88
N ALA A 410 9.09 -5.62 24.60
CA ALA A 410 8.15 -4.61 24.11
C ALA A 410 6.77 -4.79 24.78
N ASP A 411 6.23 -5.99 24.83
CA ASP A 411 4.96 -6.28 25.49
C ASP A 411 4.99 -5.89 26.98
N GLN A 412 6.09 -6.18 27.67
CA GLN A 412 6.29 -5.78 29.06
C GLN A 412 6.38 -4.25 29.22
N ALA A 413 7.04 -3.56 28.29
CA ALA A 413 7.10 -2.09 28.30
C ALA A 413 5.73 -1.47 28.07
N HIS A 414 4.89 -2.06 27.23
CA HIS A 414 3.54 -1.56 26.92
C HIS A 414 2.51 -1.85 28.01
N GLN A 415 2.73 -2.83 28.90
CA GLN A 415 1.79 -3.17 30.00
C GLN A 415 1.40 -1.97 30.87
N ARG A 416 2.32 -1.01 31.06
CA ARG A 416 2.10 0.20 31.87
C ARG A 416 0.95 1.08 31.39
N TRP A 417 0.57 0.98 30.13
CA TRP A 417 -0.52 1.76 29.52
C TRP A 417 -1.77 0.94 29.26
N GLN A 418 -1.73 -0.36 29.53
CA GLN A 418 -2.89 -1.21 29.34
C GLN A 418 -4.01 -0.83 30.31
N ASP A 419 -5.21 -0.98 29.85
CA ASP A 419 -6.42 -0.92 30.66
C ASP A 419 -7.17 -2.25 30.51
N VAL A 420 -7.77 -2.73 31.59
CA VAL A 420 -8.40 -4.05 31.62
C VAL A 420 -9.72 -4.05 30.86
N ASP A 421 -10.40 -2.92 30.87
CA ASP A 421 -11.78 -2.80 30.38
C ASP A 421 -11.90 -2.09 29.02
N SER A 422 -10.85 -1.34 28.61
CA SER A 422 -10.96 -0.50 27.43
C SER A 422 -9.64 -0.26 26.69
N ASP A 423 -9.58 -0.72 25.45
CA ASP A 423 -8.48 -0.38 24.54
C ASP A 423 -8.37 1.14 24.26
N PHE A 424 -9.47 1.86 24.32
CA PHE A 424 -9.45 3.31 24.13
C PHE A 424 -8.81 4.03 25.32
N VAL A 425 -9.07 3.58 26.54
CA VAL A 425 -8.40 4.10 27.74
C VAL A 425 -6.91 3.77 27.68
N ALA A 426 -6.52 2.59 27.19
CA ALA A 426 -5.11 2.25 26.97
C ALA A 426 -4.41 3.22 25.99
N LEU A 427 -5.09 3.65 24.94
CA LEU A 427 -4.56 4.68 24.00
C LEU A 427 -4.42 6.05 24.68
N LEU A 428 -5.38 6.45 25.53
CA LEU A 428 -5.28 7.67 26.31
C LEU A 428 -4.11 7.62 27.30
N ASN A 429 -3.93 6.50 28.01
CA ASN A 429 -2.83 6.29 28.93
C ASN A 429 -1.47 6.40 28.22
N LEU A 430 -1.35 5.79 27.03
CA LEU A 430 -0.15 5.89 26.19
C LEU A 430 0.14 7.34 25.79
N TRP A 431 -0.89 8.06 25.35
CA TRP A 431 -0.74 9.47 24.96
C TRP A 431 -0.31 10.34 26.14
N HIS A 432 -0.95 10.23 27.30
CA HIS A 432 -0.59 10.98 28.50
C HIS A 432 0.83 10.66 28.96
N GLY A 433 1.25 9.40 28.89
CA GLY A 433 2.63 9.02 29.17
C GLY A 433 3.63 9.67 28.24
N PHE A 434 3.31 9.74 26.95
CA PHE A 434 4.13 10.43 25.95
C PHE A 434 4.15 11.96 26.18
N GLU A 435 3.01 12.59 26.46
CA GLU A 435 2.95 14.03 26.76
C GLU A 435 3.82 14.40 27.98
N ALA A 436 3.74 13.66 29.06
CA ALA A 436 4.56 13.85 30.25
C ALA A 436 6.08 13.73 29.93
N ALA A 437 6.46 12.76 29.11
CA ALA A 437 7.82 12.64 28.63
C ALA A 437 8.25 13.81 27.75
N ARG A 438 7.38 14.29 26.86
CA ARG A 438 7.63 15.42 25.96
C ARG A 438 7.84 16.73 26.72
N GLU A 439 7.12 16.96 27.80
CA GLU A 439 7.26 18.16 28.63
C GLU A 439 8.60 18.23 29.36
N THR A 440 9.18 17.07 29.69
CA THR A 440 10.39 16.99 30.53
C THR A 440 11.67 16.69 29.76
N LEU A 441 11.56 16.13 28.54
CA LEU A 441 12.71 15.67 27.77
C LEU A 441 12.96 16.55 26.53
N SER A 442 14.24 16.80 26.23
CA SER A 442 14.63 17.41 24.95
C SER A 442 14.39 16.44 23.78
N GLY A 443 14.29 16.94 22.54
CA GLY A 443 13.94 16.15 21.36
C GLY A 443 14.77 14.85 21.18
N ASN A 444 16.10 14.90 21.41
CA ASN A 444 16.95 13.70 21.32
C ASN A 444 16.69 12.72 22.47
N ARG A 445 16.42 13.21 23.68
CA ARG A 445 16.07 12.39 24.84
C ARG A 445 14.68 11.78 24.67
N LEU A 446 13.72 12.52 24.10
CA LEU A 446 12.40 12.02 23.80
C LEU A 446 12.44 10.90 22.74
N ARG A 447 13.24 11.04 21.67
CA ARG A 447 13.47 9.96 20.69
C ARG A 447 14.08 8.72 21.34
N ARG A 448 15.00 8.91 22.28
CA ARG A 448 15.59 7.81 23.05
C ARG A 448 14.54 7.15 23.93
N TRP A 449 13.73 7.93 24.64
CA TRP A 449 12.62 7.44 25.45
C TRP A 449 11.63 6.60 24.63
N CYS A 450 11.21 7.07 23.46
CA CYS A 450 10.34 6.30 22.56
C CYS A 450 10.97 4.94 22.21
N ARG A 451 12.27 4.90 21.84
CA ARG A 451 12.97 3.65 21.54
C ARG A 451 13.04 2.70 22.73
N GLU A 452 13.31 3.21 23.92
CA GLU A 452 13.37 2.41 25.15
C GLU A 452 12.00 1.83 25.54
N HIS A 453 10.92 2.46 25.09
CA HIS A 453 9.53 2.03 25.29
C HIS A 453 8.92 1.34 24.07
N TYR A 454 9.71 1.06 23.05
CA TYR A 454 9.24 0.44 21.79
C TYR A 454 8.07 1.21 21.17
N LEU A 455 8.20 2.53 21.07
CA LEU A 455 7.26 3.42 20.42
C LEU A 455 7.86 4.03 19.15
N ASN A 456 7.09 4.06 18.08
CA ASN A 456 7.44 4.81 16.88
C ASN A 456 7.36 6.30 17.19
N TYR A 457 8.46 7.01 17.01
CA TYR A 457 8.53 8.45 17.28
C TYR A 457 7.87 9.28 16.17
N MET A 458 7.86 8.81 14.91
CA MET A 458 7.27 9.49 13.74
C MET A 458 5.78 9.27 13.67
#